data_93578bba256232578d0aba81825e45b2
#
_entry.id   93578bba256232578d0aba81825e45b2
#
_cell.length_a   1.000
_cell.length_b   1.000
_cell.length_c   1.000
_cell.angle_alpha   90.00
_cell.angle_beta   90.00
_cell.angle_gamma   90.00
#
_symmetry.space_group_name_H-M   'P 1'
#
loop_
_entity.id
_entity.type
_entity.pdbx_description
1 polymer ?
#
loop_
_entity_poly.entity_id
_entity_poly.type
_entity_poly.pdbx_seq_one_letter_code
_entity_poly.pdbx_strand_id
1 'polypeptide(L)'
;MTSSVQTNPRAPFAGEATRILTPLSQQALANEPPSAELLKRIFNANEVPLLLLLEAARQVREHYCGKEVRIQILNNLQNGQCTEDCNYCAQATSSTADIQTYSLKSDNDIMEGARVAAASGATRYCMVLSGRGPTRDRVNHLAEIVRTIKRQFNIEVCVSAGFLDTESAMVLKEAGLNRYNHNVNTSSCHYGRICTSHLYADRIATLEAARSAGLDLCSGLIIGMGETLDDLVEIATTLRRLEVKSVPVNFYMHIPGSRLGEVGQLTPDHCLRALCLFRFALPQAEIRAAGGREVNLRSLQPLALFPANSIFCQGYLNSTGQDLTAAREMIRDTGYLFGEVEP
;
A
#
# COMPACT_ATOMS: atom_id res chain seq x y z
N MET A 1 30.38 -36.30 -43.14
CA MET A 1 30.40 -35.01 -42.41
C MET A 1 29.24 -35.00 -41.45
N THR A 2 29.46 -35.44 -40.21
CA THR A 2 28.46 -35.51 -39.16
C THR A 2 28.45 -34.18 -38.42
N SER A 3 27.44 -33.37 -38.66
CA SER A 3 27.18 -32.12 -37.93
C SER A 3 26.77 -32.44 -36.49
N SER A 4 27.65 -32.18 -35.54
CA SER A 4 27.35 -32.23 -34.13
C SER A 4 26.45 -31.03 -33.78
N VAL A 5 25.20 -31.28 -33.50
CA VAL A 5 24.28 -30.31 -32.87
C VAL A 5 24.85 -30.00 -31.49
N GLN A 6 25.46 -28.82 -31.32
CA GLN A 6 25.80 -28.29 -30.00
C GLN A 6 24.49 -28.01 -29.26
N THR A 7 24.18 -28.82 -28.26
CA THR A 7 23.18 -28.54 -27.30
C THR A 7 23.61 -27.32 -26.47
N ASN A 8 22.96 -26.18 -26.73
CA ASN A 8 23.12 -24.97 -25.94
C ASN A 8 22.83 -25.31 -24.44
N PRO A 9 23.77 -25.10 -23.51
CA PRO A 9 23.52 -25.38 -22.13
C PRO A 9 22.36 -24.48 -21.67
N ARG A 10 21.21 -25.10 -21.34
CA ARG A 10 20.07 -24.39 -20.69
C ARG A 10 20.66 -23.61 -19.54
N ALA A 11 20.37 -22.30 -19.48
CA ALA A 11 20.86 -21.41 -18.46
C ALA A 11 20.67 -22.07 -17.06
N PRO A 12 21.72 -22.22 -16.26
CA PRO A 12 21.68 -22.97 -14.98
C PRO A 12 20.66 -22.41 -13.98
N PHE A 13 20.20 -21.18 -14.17
CA PHE A 13 19.27 -20.48 -13.29
C PHE A 13 17.80 -20.83 -13.49
N ALA A 14 17.37 -21.34 -14.64
CA ALA A 14 15.95 -21.65 -14.87
C ALA A 14 15.43 -22.78 -13.97
N GLY A 15 16.25 -23.77 -13.66
CA GLY A 15 15.88 -24.91 -12.83
C GLY A 15 15.67 -24.54 -11.35
N GLU A 16 16.52 -23.69 -10.77
CA GLU A 16 16.42 -23.29 -9.37
C GLU A 16 15.25 -22.32 -9.16
N ALA A 17 15.12 -21.31 -10.02
CA ALA A 17 13.98 -20.40 -9.99
C ALA A 17 12.65 -21.17 -10.08
N THR A 18 12.54 -22.18 -10.94
CA THR A 18 11.33 -23.01 -11.08
C THR A 18 11.00 -23.75 -9.80
N ARG A 19 12.01 -24.30 -9.09
CA ARG A 19 11.80 -24.99 -7.81
C ARG A 19 11.25 -24.08 -6.70
N ILE A 20 11.50 -22.77 -6.78
CA ILE A 20 11.00 -21.78 -5.83
C ILE A 20 9.63 -21.23 -6.29
N LEU A 21 9.55 -20.79 -7.55
CA LEU A 21 8.39 -20.05 -8.04
C LEU A 21 7.18 -20.96 -8.30
N THR A 22 7.37 -22.23 -8.69
CA THR A 22 6.26 -23.13 -8.95
C THR A 22 5.42 -23.40 -7.68
N PRO A 23 6.00 -23.90 -6.56
CA PRO A 23 5.21 -24.11 -5.36
C PRO A 23 4.65 -22.80 -4.79
N LEU A 24 5.40 -21.70 -4.87
CA LEU A 24 4.93 -20.39 -4.41
C LEU A 24 3.69 -19.92 -5.19
N SER A 25 3.72 -20.03 -6.52
CA SER A 25 2.58 -19.69 -7.38
C SER A 25 1.38 -20.61 -7.14
N GLN A 26 1.62 -21.94 -7.00
CA GLN A 26 0.54 -22.89 -6.72
C GLN A 26 -0.16 -22.60 -5.39
N GLN A 27 0.60 -22.36 -4.32
CA GLN A 27 0.04 -21.98 -3.02
C GLN A 27 -0.75 -20.67 -3.11
N ALA A 28 -0.19 -19.65 -3.78
CA ALA A 28 -0.89 -18.39 -3.95
C ALA A 28 -2.18 -18.54 -4.77
N LEU A 29 -2.17 -19.30 -5.88
CA LEU A 29 -3.36 -19.57 -6.70
C LEU A 29 -4.43 -20.39 -5.96
N ALA A 30 -4.02 -21.26 -5.03
CA ALA A 30 -4.92 -21.97 -4.13
C ALA A 30 -5.37 -21.11 -2.92
N ASN A 31 -4.90 -19.87 -2.82
CA ASN A 31 -5.05 -18.99 -1.65
C ASN A 31 -4.56 -19.64 -0.34
N GLU A 32 -3.55 -20.49 -0.43
CA GLU A 32 -2.85 -21.06 0.73
C GLU A 32 -1.72 -20.12 1.18
N PRO A 33 -1.39 -20.07 2.49
CA PRO A 33 -0.29 -19.26 2.97
C PRO A 33 1.05 -19.85 2.54
N PRO A 34 1.89 -19.11 1.78
CA PRO A 34 3.23 -19.56 1.43
C PRO A 34 4.11 -19.69 2.67
N SER A 35 5.08 -20.64 2.64
CA SER A 35 6.05 -20.75 3.72
C SER A 35 6.96 -19.51 3.79
N ALA A 36 7.37 -19.14 5.01
CA ALA A 36 8.30 -18.04 5.25
C ALA A 36 9.62 -18.23 4.46
N GLU A 37 10.08 -19.47 4.35
CA GLU A 37 11.31 -19.80 3.62
C GLU A 37 11.18 -19.45 2.12
N LEU A 38 10.11 -19.85 1.47
CA LEU A 38 9.87 -19.53 0.06
C LEU A 38 9.75 -18.01 -0.16
N LEU A 39 9.04 -17.30 0.73
CA LEU A 39 8.90 -15.86 0.66
C LEU A 39 10.24 -15.12 0.83
N LYS A 40 11.15 -15.62 1.66
CA LYS A 40 12.49 -15.02 1.80
C LYS A 40 13.40 -15.33 0.61
N ARG A 41 13.32 -16.53 0.05
CA ARG A 41 14.15 -16.93 -1.09
C ARG A 41 13.94 -16.09 -2.35
N ILE A 42 12.77 -15.46 -2.53
CA ILE A 42 12.56 -14.57 -3.68
C ILE A 42 13.46 -13.33 -3.66
N PHE A 43 14.09 -12.99 -2.53
CA PHE A 43 15.05 -11.89 -2.44
C PHE A 43 16.48 -12.28 -2.86
N ASN A 44 16.75 -13.56 -3.06
CA ASN A 44 18.03 -14.00 -3.60
C ASN A 44 18.03 -13.90 -5.14
N ALA A 45 18.64 -12.83 -5.66
CA ALA A 45 18.67 -12.56 -7.11
C ALA A 45 19.42 -13.65 -7.91
N ASN A 46 20.35 -14.38 -7.29
CA ASN A 46 21.08 -15.48 -7.94
C ASN A 46 20.19 -16.72 -8.12
N GLU A 47 19.24 -16.96 -7.22
CA GLU A 47 18.30 -18.08 -7.29
C GLU A 47 17.06 -17.72 -8.13
N VAL A 48 16.54 -16.48 -7.96
CA VAL A 48 15.29 -16.02 -8.57
C VAL A 48 15.53 -14.73 -9.35
N PRO A 49 15.78 -14.82 -10.67
CA PRO A 49 15.86 -13.66 -11.56
C PRO A 49 14.59 -12.83 -11.51
N LEU A 50 14.73 -11.49 -11.45
CA LEU A 50 13.63 -10.57 -11.23
C LEU A 50 12.49 -10.75 -12.26
N LEU A 51 12.80 -10.89 -13.55
CA LEU A 51 11.76 -11.02 -14.58
C LEU A 51 10.93 -12.29 -14.43
N LEU A 52 11.53 -13.40 -14.01
CA LEU A 52 10.79 -14.63 -13.73
C LEU A 52 9.88 -14.48 -12.51
N LEU A 53 10.36 -13.79 -11.47
CA LEU A 53 9.56 -13.47 -10.28
C LEU A 53 8.37 -12.60 -10.63
N LEU A 54 8.59 -11.54 -11.42
CA LEU A 54 7.52 -10.64 -11.84
C LEU A 54 6.48 -11.36 -12.67
N GLU A 55 6.89 -12.23 -13.60
CA GLU A 55 5.95 -13.02 -14.40
C GLU A 55 5.11 -13.97 -13.52
N ALA A 56 5.73 -14.65 -12.56
CA ALA A 56 4.99 -15.51 -11.62
C ALA A 56 3.99 -14.69 -10.77
N ALA A 57 4.38 -13.51 -10.28
CA ALA A 57 3.50 -12.62 -9.53
C ALA A 57 2.37 -12.06 -10.39
N ARG A 58 2.64 -11.74 -11.68
CA ARG A 58 1.64 -11.30 -12.67
C ARG A 58 0.53 -12.34 -12.84
N GLN A 59 0.90 -13.63 -12.98
CA GLN A 59 -0.08 -14.70 -13.11
C GLN A 59 -1.03 -14.78 -11.91
N VAL A 60 -0.51 -14.69 -10.70
CA VAL A 60 -1.32 -14.65 -9.47
C VAL A 60 -2.21 -13.39 -9.44
N ARG A 61 -1.65 -12.23 -9.76
CA ARG A 61 -2.36 -10.95 -9.80
C ARG A 61 -3.50 -11.00 -10.82
N GLU A 62 -3.25 -11.48 -12.05
CA GLU A 62 -4.26 -11.52 -13.09
C GLU A 62 -5.35 -12.56 -12.80
N HIS A 63 -5.02 -13.67 -12.12
CA HIS A 63 -6.00 -14.66 -11.70
C HIS A 63 -7.06 -14.06 -10.76
N TYR A 64 -6.66 -13.24 -9.78
CA TYR A 64 -7.57 -12.70 -8.76
C TYR A 64 -8.09 -11.29 -9.04
N CYS A 65 -7.32 -10.48 -9.74
CA CYS A 65 -7.60 -9.06 -9.92
C CYS A 65 -7.79 -8.67 -11.40
N GLY A 66 -7.65 -9.62 -12.33
CA GLY A 66 -7.74 -9.33 -13.77
C GLY A 66 -6.65 -8.36 -14.24
N LYS A 67 -6.94 -7.61 -15.30
CA LYS A 67 -6.02 -6.62 -15.89
C LYS A 67 -6.27 -5.18 -15.44
N GLU A 68 -7.27 -4.95 -14.60
CA GLU A 68 -7.58 -3.61 -14.12
C GLU A 68 -6.53 -3.11 -13.13
N VAL A 69 -6.15 -1.84 -13.27
CA VAL A 69 -5.35 -1.08 -12.30
C VAL A 69 -6.23 -0.01 -11.66
N ARG A 70 -6.41 -0.08 -10.35
CA ARG A 70 -7.21 0.86 -9.57
C ARG A 70 -6.40 2.09 -9.20
N ILE A 71 -6.88 3.25 -9.58
CA ILE A 71 -6.29 4.52 -9.18
C ILE A 71 -7.03 5.05 -7.95
N GLN A 72 -6.25 5.55 -7.00
CA GLN A 72 -6.76 6.18 -5.81
C GLN A 72 -6.20 7.59 -5.68
N ILE A 73 -7.05 8.50 -5.24
CA ILE A 73 -6.68 9.89 -4.97
C ILE A 73 -6.77 10.12 -3.47
N LEU A 74 -5.68 10.67 -2.93
CA LEU A 74 -5.56 11.01 -1.53
C LEU A 74 -5.79 12.52 -1.35
N ASN A 75 -6.65 12.87 -0.41
CA ASN A 75 -6.78 14.23 0.08
C ASN A 75 -6.28 14.30 1.52
N ASN A 76 -5.19 15.04 1.74
CA ASN A 76 -4.70 15.35 3.05
C ASN A 76 -5.57 16.43 3.67
N LEU A 77 -6.49 16.04 4.56
CA LEU A 77 -7.50 16.95 5.12
C LEU A 77 -6.97 17.80 6.26
N GLN A 78 -5.98 17.28 7.01
CA GLN A 78 -5.31 17.98 8.10
C GLN A 78 -3.85 17.61 8.07
N ASN A 79 -2.94 18.59 8.07
CA ASN A 79 -1.51 18.38 7.96
C ASN A 79 -0.72 19.00 9.11
N GLY A 80 0.28 18.28 9.60
CA GLY A 80 1.09 18.68 10.75
C GLY A 80 0.37 18.48 12.08
N GLN A 81 0.95 19.01 13.17
CA GLN A 81 0.40 19.01 14.55
C GLN A 81 0.00 17.59 15.07
N CYS A 82 0.71 16.55 14.62
CA CYS A 82 0.51 15.21 15.15
C CYS A 82 1.18 15.09 16.53
N THR A 83 0.50 14.50 17.48
CA THR A 83 1.03 14.27 18.84
C THR A 83 1.92 13.03 18.95
N GLU A 84 1.97 12.22 17.88
CA GLU A 84 2.75 10.99 17.82
C GLU A 84 4.19 11.26 17.38
N ASP A 85 5.12 10.38 17.77
CA ASP A 85 6.56 10.53 17.56
C ASP A 85 7.15 9.64 16.44
N CYS A 86 6.30 9.14 15.54
CA CYS A 86 6.74 8.24 14.46
C CYS A 86 7.94 8.80 13.70
N ASN A 87 9.10 8.18 13.83
CA ASN A 87 10.40 8.70 13.37
C ASN A 87 10.47 8.97 11.85
N TYR A 88 9.72 8.21 11.06
CA TYR A 88 9.66 8.34 9.59
C TYR A 88 8.74 9.47 9.11
N CYS A 89 7.93 10.04 10.00
CA CYS A 89 6.84 10.93 9.63
C CYS A 89 7.23 12.40 9.77
N ALA A 90 7.13 13.15 8.68
CA ALA A 90 7.37 14.61 8.70
C ALA A 90 6.39 15.38 9.59
N GLN A 91 5.21 14.81 9.91
CA GLN A 91 4.17 15.42 10.74
C GLN A 91 4.32 15.08 12.23
N ALA A 92 5.29 14.23 12.59
CA ALA A 92 5.48 13.81 13.98
C ALA A 92 5.83 14.98 14.90
N THR A 93 5.45 14.91 16.17
CA THR A 93 5.81 15.95 17.16
C THR A 93 7.31 16.14 17.33
N SER A 94 8.10 15.11 17.00
CA SER A 94 9.57 15.12 17.05
C SER A 94 10.23 15.58 15.74
N SER A 95 9.46 15.89 14.70
CA SER A 95 9.98 16.30 13.40
C SER A 95 10.24 17.80 13.36
N THR A 96 11.33 18.17 12.71
CA THR A 96 11.67 19.56 12.38
C THR A 96 11.52 19.83 10.87
N ALA A 97 10.84 18.93 10.15
CA ALA A 97 10.65 19.07 8.72
C ALA A 97 9.84 20.32 8.37
N ASP A 98 10.29 21.03 7.35
CA ASP A 98 9.57 22.20 6.82
C ASP A 98 8.41 21.70 5.95
N ILE A 99 7.23 21.57 6.56
CA ILE A 99 6.00 21.17 5.90
C ILE A 99 4.91 22.23 6.11
N GLN A 100 4.05 22.39 5.11
CA GLN A 100 2.88 23.22 5.29
C GLN A 100 1.96 22.62 6.36
N THR A 101 1.64 23.37 7.40
CA THR A 101 0.70 22.97 8.46
C THR A 101 -0.63 23.67 8.29
N TYR A 102 -1.73 22.91 8.45
CA TYR A 102 -3.09 23.45 8.44
C TYR A 102 -4.04 22.55 9.26
N SER A 103 -5.06 23.21 9.80
CA SER A 103 -6.18 22.53 10.46
C SER A 103 -7.06 21.80 9.43
N LEU A 104 -8.14 21.16 9.90
CA LEU A 104 -9.09 20.50 9.00
C LEU A 104 -9.55 21.46 7.89
N LYS A 105 -9.46 21.01 6.64
CA LYS A 105 -10.01 21.70 5.46
C LYS A 105 -11.51 21.94 5.64
N SER A 106 -12.02 22.94 4.95
CA SER A 106 -13.48 23.17 4.91
C SER A 106 -14.22 22.02 4.23
N ASP A 107 -15.49 21.84 4.58
CA ASP A 107 -16.34 20.83 3.94
C ASP A 107 -16.42 21.03 2.42
N ASN A 108 -16.43 22.28 1.97
CA ASN A 108 -16.43 22.61 0.54
C ASN A 108 -15.15 22.11 -0.15
N ASP A 109 -13.97 22.28 0.44
CA ASP A 109 -12.72 21.80 -0.12
C ASP A 109 -12.66 20.26 -0.13
N ILE A 110 -13.22 19.63 0.90
CA ILE A 110 -13.30 18.16 0.97
C ILE A 110 -14.24 17.62 -0.11
N MET A 111 -15.40 18.24 -0.29
CA MET A 111 -16.39 17.85 -1.30
C MET A 111 -15.88 18.10 -2.72
N GLU A 112 -15.18 19.21 -2.93
CA GLU A 112 -14.53 19.49 -4.23
C GLU A 112 -13.46 18.46 -4.56
N GLY A 113 -12.65 18.06 -3.57
CA GLY A 113 -11.69 16.96 -3.72
C GLY A 113 -12.35 15.63 -4.10
N ALA A 114 -13.50 15.31 -3.50
CA ALA A 114 -14.26 14.11 -3.83
C ALA A 114 -14.85 14.19 -5.24
N ARG A 115 -15.37 15.37 -5.66
CA ARG A 115 -15.87 15.61 -7.02
C ARG A 115 -14.78 15.42 -8.07
N VAL A 116 -13.59 15.99 -7.84
CA VAL A 116 -12.45 15.85 -8.74
C VAL A 116 -12.01 14.39 -8.83
N ALA A 117 -11.95 13.68 -7.69
CA ALA A 117 -11.59 12.28 -7.66
C ALA A 117 -12.58 11.42 -8.45
N ALA A 118 -13.88 11.62 -8.25
CA ALA A 118 -14.93 10.91 -8.99
C ALA A 118 -14.87 11.21 -10.50
N ALA A 119 -14.77 12.49 -10.88
CA ALA A 119 -14.69 12.92 -12.29
C ALA A 119 -13.41 12.39 -12.99
N SER A 120 -12.36 12.11 -12.25
CA SER A 120 -11.12 11.53 -12.78
C SER A 120 -11.18 10.01 -12.96
N GLY A 121 -12.29 9.35 -12.70
CA GLY A 121 -12.40 7.89 -12.76
C GLY A 121 -11.58 7.17 -11.69
N ALA A 122 -11.22 7.85 -10.60
CA ALA A 122 -10.57 7.18 -9.48
C ALA A 122 -11.54 6.20 -8.82
N THR A 123 -11.05 5.01 -8.50
CA THR A 123 -11.84 3.99 -7.80
C THR A 123 -12.16 4.43 -6.36
N ARG A 124 -11.24 5.19 -5.72
CA ARG A 124 -11.38 5.53 -4.31
C ARG A 124 -10.82 6.91 -3.99
N TYR A 125 -11.58 7.62 -3.16
CA TYR A 125 -11.17 8.86 -2.52
C TYR A 125 -10.73 8.57 -1.08
N CYS A 126 -9.47 8.91 -0.76
CA CYS A 126 -8.86 8.64 0.53
C CYS A 126 -8.71 9.93 1.32
N MET A 127 -9.46 10.07 2.40
CA MET A 127 -9.40 11.20 3.34
C MET A 127 -8.40 10.90 4.45
N VAL A 128 -7.36 11.71 4.59
CA VAL A 128 -6.30 11.49 5.58
C VAL A 128 -6.19 12.66 6.52
N LEU A 129 -6.11 12.39 7.80
CA LEU A 129 -5.94 13.36 8.87
C LEU A 129 -4.70 13.01 9.69
N SER A 130 -3.91 14.02 10.04
CA SER A 130 -2.87 13.89 11.06
C SER A 130 -3.49 13.81 12.45
N GLY A 131 -2.80 13.14 13.39
CA GLY A 131 -3.20 13.05 14.79
C GLY A 131 -3.28 11.62 15.30
N ARG A 132 -3.41 11.49 16.63
CA ARG A 132 -3.49 10.20 17.33
C ARG A 132 -4.79 9.45 17.00
N GLY A 133 -5.90 10.18 16.98
CA GLY A 133 -7.23 9.63 16.71
C GLY A 133 -8.29 10.73 16.74
N PRO A 134 -9.46 10.51 16.13
CA PRO A 134 -10.53 11.50 16.12
C PRO A 134 -11.27 11.55 17.45
N THR A 135 -11.70 12.74 17.86
CA THR A 135 -12.70 12.90 18.91
C THR A 135 -14.06 12.41 18.42
N ARG A 136 -15.02 12.20 19.34
CA ARG A 136 -16.40 11.82 19.00
C ARG A 136 -17.04 12.82 18.02
N ASP A 137 -16.87 14.11 18.26
CA ASP A 137 -17.40 15.17 17.38
C ASP A 137 -16.77 15.11 15.99
N ARG A 138 -15.46 14.81 15.93
CA ARG A 138 -14.76 14.62 14.65
C ARG A 138 -15.26 13.38 13.91
N VAL A 139 -15.54 12.28 14.61
CA VAL A 139 -16.14 11.07 14.01
C VAL A 139 -17.50 11.40 13.41
N ASN A 140 -18.38 12.10 14.16
CA ASN A 140 -19.69 12.50 13.67
C ASN A 140 -19.59 13.41 12.44
N HIS A 141 -18.68 14.39 12.47
CA HIS A 141 -18.44 15.28 11.33
C HIS A 141 -17.94 14.49 10.08
N LEU A 142 -16.98 13.59 10.26
CA LEU A 142 -16.52 12.73 9.16
C LEU A 142 -17.64 11.85 8.62
N ALA A 143 -18.52 11.34 9.48
CA ALA A 143 -19.67 10.55 9.07
C ALA A 143 -20.64 11.37 8.19
N GLU A 144 -20.93 12.65 8.53
CA GLU A 144 -21.75 13.53 7.68
C GLU A 144 -21.10 13.79 6.32
N ILE A 145 -19.79 14.02 6.29
CA ILE A 145 -19.04 14.18 5.05
C ILE A 145 -19.14 12.91 4.19
N VAL A 146 -18.91 11.73 4.79
CA VAL A 146 -19.02 10.44 4.09
C VAL A 146 -20.42 10.24 3.51
N ARG A 147 -21.47 10.46 4.30
CA ARG A 147 -22.87 10.37 3.80
C ARG A 147 -23.10 11.29 2.61
N THR A 148 -22.58 12.50 2.67
CA THR A 148 -22.74 13.49 1.59
C THR A 148 -22.00 13.07 0.34
N ILE A 149 -20.76 12.60 0.45
CA ILE A 149 -19.99 12.06 -0.69
C ILE A 149 -20.73 10.88 -1.32
N LYS A 150 -21.18 9.91 -0.51
CA LYS A 150 -21.87 8.71 -1.00
C LYS A 150 -23.20 9.00 -1.68
N ARG A 151 -23.88 10.10 -1.32
CA ARG A 151 -25.12 10.54 -2.01
C ARG A 151 -24.84 11.22 -3.35
N GLN A 152 -23.70 11.92 -3.48
CA GLN A 152 -23.41 12.76 -4.64
C GLN A 152 -22.54 12.09 -5.69
N PHE A 153 -21.68 11.15 -5.27
CA PHE A 153 -20.66 10.58 -6.15
C PHE A 153 -20.63 9.05 -6.06
N ASN A 154 -20.49 8.41 -7.20
CA ASN A 154 -20.23 6.97 -7.28
C ASN A 154 -18.73 6.71 -7.10
N ILE A 155 -18.24 6.75 -5.86
CA ILE A 155 -16.84 6.53 -5.51
C ILE A 155 -16.75 5.80 -4.17
N GLU A 156 -15.76 4.91 -4.00
CA GLU A 156 -15.43 4.36 -2.70
C GLU A 156 -14.76 5.43 -1.83
N VAL A 157 -15.06 5.42 -0.53
CA VAL A 157 -14.45 6.32 0.44
C VAL A 157 -13.62 5.53 1.44
N CYS A 158 -12.38 6.00 1.66
CA CYS A 158 -11.48 5.50 2.68
C CYS A 158 -11.11 6.63 3.64
N VAL A 159 -11.09 6.35 4.95
CA VAL A 159 -10.65 7.30 5.99
C VAL A 159 -9.41 6.77 6.69
N SER A 160 -8.45 7.65 6.93
CA SER A 160 -7.27 7.44 7.78
C SER A 160 -7.20 8.57 8.79
N ALA A 161 -7.64 8.33 10.02
CA ALA A 161 -7.76 9.34 11.07
C ALA A 161 -7.11 8.93 12.41
N GLY A 162 -6.13 8.01 12.37
CA GLY A 162 -5.46 7.51 13.58
C GLY A 162 -6.20 6.35 14.25
N PHE A 163 -6.13 6.24 15.57
CA PHE A 163 -6.77 5.18 16.32
C PHE A 163 -8.30 5.29 16.32
N LEU A 164 -8.95 4.16 16.29
CA LEU A 164 -10.41 4.08 16.21
C LEU A 164 -10.91 2.98 17.13
N ASP A 165 -11.92 3.28 17.96
CA ASP A 165 -12.66 2.29 18.71
C ASP A 165 -13.84 1.72 17.90
N THR A 166 -14.44 0.65 18.39
CA THR A 166 -15.54 -0.05 17.70
C THR A 166 -16.76 0.83 17.53
N GLU A 167 -17.10 1.66 18.52
CA GLU A 167 -18.27 2.54 18.45
C GLU A 167 -18.11 3.61 17.38
N SER A 168 -16.93 4.26 17.32
CA SER A 168 -16.57 5.21 16.26
C SER A 168 -16.53 4.53 14.88
N ALA A 169 -16.03 3.30 14.81
CA ALA A 169 -16.03 2.53 13.57
C ALA A 169 -17.45 2.23 13.08
N MET A 170 -18.38 1.90 13.97
CA MET A 170 -19.79 1.67 13.63
C MET A 170 -20.45 2.93 13.08
N VAL A 171 -20.23 4.10 13.69
CA VAL A 171 -20.75 5.39 13.20
C VAL A 171 -20.28 5.68 11.77
N LEU A 172 -19.01 5.44 11.48
CA LEU A 172 -18.45 5.60 10.13
C LEU A 172 -19.01 4.56 9.14
N LYS A 173 -19.19 3.31 9.57
CA LYS A 173 -19.79 2.26 8.75
C LYS A 173 -21.23 2.59 8.37
N GLU A 174 -22.06 3.02 9.33
CA GLU A 174 -23.45 3.44 9.12
C GLU A 174 -23.55 4.65 8.19
N ALA A 175 -22.52 5.50 8.17
CA ALA A 175 -22.42 6.61 7.23
C ALA A 175 -22.12 6.16 5.78
N GLY A 176 -21.81 4.89 5.55
CA GLY A 176 -21.49 4.34 4.24
C GLY A 176 -19.98 4.32 3.93
N LEU A 177 -19.12 4.48 4.95
CA LEU A 177 -17.67 4.34 4.75
C LEU A 177 -17.34 2.93 4.25
N ASN A 178 -16.56 2.85 3.18
CA ASN A 178 -16.16 1.57 2.61
C ASN A 178 -14.98 0.96 3.36
N ARG A 179 -13.93 1.75 3.64
CA ARG A 179 -12.69 1.26 4.24
C ARG A 179 -12.13 2.19 5.29
N TYR A 180 -11.48 1.60 6.30
CA TYR A 180 -10.65 2.34 7.24
C TYR A 180 -9.19 2.02 6.99
N ASN A 181 -8.36 3.06 6.81
CA ASN A 181 -6.91 2.91 6.67
C ASN A 181 -6.22 3.10 8.02
N HIS A 182 -5.49 2.09 8.43
CA HIS A 182 -4.57 2.18 9.54
C HIS A 182 -3.38 1.25 9.31
N ASN A 183 -2.26 1.80 8.84
CA ASN A 183 -1.10 1.00 8.49
C ASN A 183 -0.44 0.39 9.72
N VAL A 184 -0.01 -0.88 9.66
CA VAL A 184 0.87 -1.46 10.68
C VAL A 184 2.28 -0.86 10.62
N ASN A 185 2.65 -0.31 9.47
CA ASN A 185 3.91 0.36 9.11
C ASN A 185 5.13 -0.56 9.06
N THR A 186 5.33 -1.42 10.05
CA THR A 186 6.42 -2.40 10.14
C THR A 186 5.99 -3.59 10.99
N SER A 187 6.90 -4.53 11.30
CA SER A 187 6.65 -5.69 12.17
C SER A 187 6.54 -5.30 13.65
N SER A 188 6.02 -6.20 14.48
CA SER A 188 5.96 -6.00 15.92
C SER A 188 7.36 -5.89 16.54
N CYS A 189 8.32 -6.69 16.04
CA CYS A 189 9.70 -6.69 16.53
C CYS A 189 10.47 -5.41 16.18
N HIS A 190 10.18 -4.82 15.02
CA HIS A 190 10.85 -3.58 14.58
C HIS A 190 10.14 -2.31 15.08
N TYR A 191 8.90 -2.42 15.56
CA TYR A 191 8.03 -1.27 15.84
C TYR A 191 8.63 -0.25 16.82
N GLY A 192 9.25 -0.71 17.90
CA GLY A 192 9.85 0.16 18.92
C GLY A 192 11.02 1.02 18.40
N ARG A 193 11.57 0.70 17.23
CA ARG A 193 12.61 1.51 16.59
C ARG A 193 12.05 2.71 15.83
N ILE A 194 10.78 2.64 15.43
CA ILE A 194 10.16 3.67 14.59
C ILE A 194 9.14 4.53 15.33
N CYS A 195 8.63 4.09 16.48
CA CYS A 195 7.63 4.83 17.26
C CYS A 195 7.70 4.40 18.73
N THR A 196 7.56 5.37 19.65
CA THR A 196 7.53 5.13 21.11
C THR A 196 6.30 5.70 21.79
N SER A 197 5.54 6.58 21.13
CA SER A 197 4.32 7.20 21.68
C SER A 197 3.12 6.26 21.74
N HIS A 198 3.18 5.11 21.04
CA HIS A 198 2.17 4.05 21.08
C HIS A 198 2.78 2.71 20.66
N LEU A 199 2.07 1.62 20.97
CA LEU A 199 2.54 0.26 20.71
C LEU A 199 1.98 -0.29 19.39
N TYR A 200 2.65 -1.32 18.85
CA TYR A 200 2.14 -2.08 17.72
C TYR A 200 0.74 -2.67 17.99
N ALA A 201 0.51 -3.13 19.23
CA ALA A 201 -0.79 -3.66 19.66
C ALA A 201 -1.93 -2.65 19.51
N ASP A 202 -1.68 -1.35 19.72
CA ASP A 202 -2.71 -0.30 19.56
C ASP A 202 -3.17 -0.19 18.09
N ARG A 203 -2.24 -0.41 17.14
CA ARG A 203 -2.60 -0.45 15.71
C ARG A 203 -3.43 -1.66 15.36
N ILE A 204 -3.08 -2.82 15.91
CA ILE A 204 -3.85 -4.06 15.71
C ILE A 204 -5.26 -3.90 16.30
N ALA A 205 -5.38 -3.34 17.51
CA ALA A 205 -6.68 -3.08 18.14
C ALA A 205 -7.59 -2.18 17.28
N THR A 206 -7.02 -1.13 16.66
CA THR A 206 -7.76 -0.27 15.72
C THR A 206 -8.26 -1.04 14.49
N LEU A 207 -7.41 -1.90 13.91
CA LEU A 207 -7.82 -2.72 12.75
C LEU A 207 -8.91 -3.73 13.13
N GLU A 208 -8.79 -4.35 14.31
CA GLU A 208 -9.81 -5.26 14.82
C GLU A 208 -11.13 -4.56 15.12
N ALA A 209 -11.10 -3.34 15.68
CA ALA A 209 -12.28 -2.50 15.90
C ALA A 209 -12.98 -2.15 14.56
N ALA A 210 -12.22 -1.73 13.56
CA ALA A 210 -12.75 -1.43 12.23
C ALA A 210 -13.37 -2.68 11.56
N ARG A 211 -12.69 -3.84 11.65
CA ARG A 211 -13.20 -5.10 11.13
C ARG A 211 -14.49 -5.53 11.84
N SER A 212 -14.53 -5.43 13.16
CA SER A 212 -15.71 -5.80 13.98
C SER A 212 -16.93 -4.96 13.63
N ALA A 213 -16.73 -3.70 13.21
CA ALA A 213 -17.79 -2.84 12.71
C ALA A 213 -18.17 -3.13 11.23
N GLY A 214 -17.55 -4.10 10.58
CA GLY A 214 -17.82 -4.48 9.19
C GLY A 214 -17.21 -3.54 8.14
N LEU A 215 -16.21 -2.74 8.51
CA LEU A 215 -15.42 -1.97 7.55
C LEU A 215 -14.38 -2.86 6.87
N ASP A 216 -14.16 -2.68 5.59
CA ASP A 216 -13.00 -3.24 4.92
C ASP A 216 -11.71 -2.62 5.47
N LEU A 217 -10.69 -3.45 5.67
CA LEU A 217 -9.40 -2.98 6.13
C LEU A 217 -8.49 -2.54 4.97
N CYS A 218 -7.90 -1.35 5.12
CA CYS A 218 -6.75 -0.91 4.36
C CYS A 218 -5.57 -0.77 5.34
N SER A 219 -4.57 -1.63 5.22
CA SER A 219 -3.40 -1.60 6.09
C SER A 219 -2.18 -2.11 5.35
N GLY A 220 -1.06 -1.43 5.52
CA GLY A 220 0.19 -1.75 4.86
C GLY A 220 1.39 -1.29 5.67
N LEU A 221 2.47 -1.08 4.96
CA LEU A 221 3.79 -0.86 5.55
C LEU A 221 4.56 0.23 4.81
N ILE A 222 5.71 0.55 5.37
CA ILE A 222 6.76 1.34 4.72
C ILE A 222 8.00 0.46 4.72
N ILE A 223 8.51 0.10 3.54
CA ILE A 223 9.79 -0.62 3.41
C ILE A 223 10.96 0.37 3.34
N GLY A 224 12.13 -0.08 3.78
CA GLY A 224 13.36 0.73 3.79
C GLY A 224 13.59 1.52 5.06
N MET A 225 12.93 1.16 6.18
CA MET A 225 13.15 1.74 7.50
C MET A 225 14.13 0.96 8.36
N GLY A 226 14.84 -0.02 7.78
CA GLY A 226 15.82 -0.89 8.47
C GLY A 226 15.24 -2.22 8.95
N GLU A 227 14.05 -2.58 8.48
CA GLU A 227 13.43 -3.90 8.69
C GLU A 227 14.20 -5.00 7.97
N THR A 228 14.05 -6.22 8.46
CA THR A 228 14.61 -7.44 7.88
C THR A 228 13.60 -8.17 6.99
N LEU A 229 14.04 -9.24 6.29
CA LEU A 229 13.11 -10.09 5.53
C LEU A 229 12.14 -10.85 6.45
N ASP A 230 12.56 -11.19 7.67
CA ASP A 230 11.66 -11.80 8.66
C ASP A 230 10.56 -10.83 9.09
N ASP A 231 10.88 -9.54 9.22
CA ASP A 231 9.90 -8.49 9.47
C ASP A 231 8.87 -8.39 8.32
N LEU A 232 9.30 -8.44 7.06
CA LEU A 232 8.38 -8.40 5.91
C LEU A 232 7.44 -9.62 5.89
N VAL A 233 7.94 -10.80 6.23
CA VAL A 233 7.13 -12.03 6.32
C VAL A 233 6.14 -11.95 7.48
N GLU A 234 6.56 -11.43 8.65
CA GLU A 234 5.67 -11.21 9.80
C GLU A 234 4.53 -10.24 9.43
N ILE A 235 4.85 -9.12 8.77
CA ILE A 235 3.86 -8.16 8.31
C ILE A 235 2.85 -8.83 7.38
N ALA A 236 3.31 -9.55 6.36
CA ALA A 236 2.46 -10.24 5.40
C ALA A 236 1.53 -11.25 6.08
N THR A 237 2.05 -12.03 7.04
CA THR A 237 1.29 -12.99 7.84
C THR A 237 0.23 -12.28 8.69
N THR A 238 0.58 -11.16 9.33
CA THR A 238 -0.35 -10.38 10.14
C THR A 238 -1.47 -9.78 9.30
N LEU A 239 -1.16 -9.18 8.15
CA LEU A 239 -2.15 -8.61 7.25
C LEU A 239 -3.10 -9.69 6.69
N ARG A 240 -2.57 -10.89 6.40
CA ARG A 240 -3.39 -12.03 5.99
C ARG A 240 -4.33 -12.49 7.10
N ARG A 241 -3.83 -12.65 8.34
CA ARG A 241 -4.64 -13.03 9.51
C ARG A 241 -5.76 -12.02 9.80
N LEU A 242 -5.50 -10.73 9.58
CA LEU A 242 -6.49 -9.66 9.72
C LEU A 242 -7.46 -9.57 8.53
N GLU A 243 -7.27 -10.37 7.49
CA GLU A 243 -8.10 -10.37 6.26
C GLU A 243 -8.11 -9.01 5.56
N VAL A 244 -6.95 -8.33 5.56
CA VAL A 244 -6.80 -7.00 4.96
C VAL A 244 -7.10 -7.05 3.46
N LYS A 245 -8.03 -6.20 3.01
CA LYS A 245 -8.47 -6.15 1.60
C LYS A 245 -7.61 -5.26 0.72
N SER A 246 -6.89 -4.30 1.30
CA SER A 246 -6.04 -3.36 0.55
C SER A 246 -4.73 -3.13 1.30
N VAL A 247 -3.61 -3.39 0.62
CA VAL A 247 -2.26 -3.33 1.20
C VAL A 247 -1.42 -2.29 0.46
N PRO A 248 -1.34 -1.04 0.98
CA PRO A 248 -0.38 -0.06 0.47
C PRO A 248 1.04 -0.46 0.90
N VAL A 249 1.90 -0.70 -0.08
CA VAL A 249 3.35 -0.84 0.11
C VAL A 249 3.97 0.51 -0.21
N ASN A 250 4.38 1.23 0.84
CA ASN A 250 5.09 2.49 0.72
C ASN A 250 6.60 2.23 0.72
N PHE A 251 7.34 3.10 0.07
CA PHE A 251 8.79 3.05 -0.04
C PHE A 251 9.35 4.26 0.69
N TYR A 252 10.20 4.01 1.68
CA TYR A 252 10.72 5.09 2.50
C TYR A 252 11.45 6.13 1.66
N MET A 253 11.14 7.38 1.94
CA MET A 253 11.83 8.57 1.44
C MET A 253 12.23 9.40 2.64
N HIS A 254 13.50 9.69 2.77
CA HIS A 254 13.94 10.61 3.80
C HIS A 254 13.38 12.02 3.50
N ILE A 255 12.67 12.59 4.46
CA ILE A 255 12.26 13.99 4.45
C ILE A 255 13.18 14.72 5.42
N PRO A 256 13.96 15.74 4.98
CA PRO A 256 14.82 16.50 5.85
C PRO A 256 14.07 17.00 7.08
N GLY A 257 14.64 16.77 8.27
CA GLY A 257 13.99 17.07 9.54
C GLY A 257 13.17 15.92 10.14
N SER A 258 12.90 14.84 9.41
CA SER A 258 12.35 13.63 10.00
C SER A 258 13.42 12.88 10.82
N ARG A 259 13.01 12.28 11.94
CA ARG A 259 13.93 11.75 12.94
C ARG A 259 14.63 10.46 12.53
N LEU A 260 14.03 9.65 11.66
CA LEU A 260 14.63 8.39 11.21
C LEU A 260 15.90 8.62 10.39
N GLY A 261 16.00 9.77 9.71
CA GLY A 261 17.17 10.09 8.88
C GLY A 261 17.26 9.23 7.61
N GLU A 262 18.46 9.23 7.02
CA GLU A 262 18.76 8.36 5.88
C GLU A 262 19.03 6.93 6.37
N VAL A 263 18.17 6.02 6.00
CA VAL A 263 18.37 4.58 6.16
C VAL A 263 18.68 4.05 4.77
N GLY A 264 19.67 3.22 4.60
CA GLY A 264 20.21 2.72 3.33
C GLY A 264 19.29 2.81 2.10
N GLN A 265 19.86 3.01 0.93
CA GLN A 265 19.04 3.23 -0.28
C GLN A 265 18.30 1.96 -0.69
N LEU A 266 16.97 2.08 -0.83
CA LEU A 266 16.17 1.07 -1.52
C LEU A 266 16.58 0.96 -2.99
N THR A 267 16.75 -0.26 -3.46
CA THR A 267 16.91 -0.51 -4.90
C THR A 267 15.57 -0.83 -5.55
N PRO A 268 15.38 -0.51 -6.83
CA PRO A 268 14.18 -0.93 -7.56
C PRO A 268 13.94 -2.44 -7.50
N ASP A 269 14.99 -3.26 -7.56
CA ASP A 269 14.91 -4.72 -7.44
C ASP A 269 14.30 -5.13 -6.09
N HIS A 270 14.80 -4.58 -4.97
CA HIS A 270 14.27 -4.87 -3.65
C HIS A 270 12.79 -4.45 -3.52
N CYS A 271 12.45 -3.27 -4.03
CA CYS A 271 11.07 -2.76 -4.02
C CYS A 271 10.11 -3.68 -4.79
N LEU A 272 10.51 -4.14 -5.97
CA LEU A 272 9.71 -5.04 -6.80
C LEU A 272 9.55 -6.42 -6.14
N ARG A 273 10.61 -6.95 -5.52
CA ARG A 273 10.55 -8.22 -4.76
C ARG A 273 9.62 -8.11 -3.56
N ALA A 274 9.63 -6.99 -2.85
CA ALA A 274 8.70 -6.75 -1.76
C ALA A 274 7.24 -6.73 -2.25
N LEU A 275 6.94 -6.05 -3.35
CA LEU A 275 5.59 -6.10 -3.95
C LEU A 275 5.18 -7.53 -4.33
N CYS A 276 6.11 -8.33 -4.89
CA CYS A 276 5.85 -9.73 -5.20
C CYS A 276 5.59 -10.56 -3.93
N LEU A 277 6.35 -10.35 -2.85
CA LEU A 277 6.11 -11.02 -1.57
C LEU A 277 4.67 -10.81 -1.11
N PHE A 278 4.19 -9.55 -1.09
CA PHE A 278 2.83 -9.25 -0.67
C PHE A 278 1.78 -9.81 -1.63
N ARG A 279 2.06 -9.87 -2.94
CA ARG A 279 1.15 -10.52 -3.90
C ARG A 279 1.03 -12.01 -3.63
N PHE A 280 2.12 -12.73 -3.38
CA PHE A 280 2.06 -14.16 -3.08
C PHE A 280 1.43 -14.44 -1.72
N ALA A 281 1.73 -13.64 -0.71
CA ALA A 281 1.18 -13.82 0.63
C ALA A 281 -0.30 -13.46 0.74
N LEU A 282 -0.78 -12.45 0.00
CA LEU A 282 -2.15 -11.97 -0.01
C LEU A 282 -2.69 -11.91 -1.44
N PRO A 283 -2.91 -13.07 -2.09
CA PRO A 283 -3.16 -13.14 -3.52
C PRO A 283 -4.46 -12.45 -3.96
N GLN A 284 -5.45 -12.36 -3.08
CA GLN A 284 -6.75 -11.72 -3.35
C GLN A 284 -6.79 -10.22 -2.98
N ALA A 285 -5.80 -9.74 -2.24
CA ALA A 285 -5.81 -8.35 -1.78
C ALA A 285 -5.47 -7.37 -2.92
N GLU A 286 -5.97 -6.15 -2.79
CA GLU A 286 -5.51 -5.04 -3.59
C GLU A 286 -4.10 -4.64 -3.10
N ILE A 287 -3.07 -5.04 -3.84
CA ILE A 287 -1.69 -4.62 -3.57
C ILE A 287 -1.46 -3.29 -4.27
N ARG A 288 -1.05 -2.28 -3.51
CA ARG A 288 -0.82 -0.93 -4.02
C ARG A 288 0.65 -0.56 -3.97
N ALA A 289 1.23 -0.21 -5.12
CA ALA A 289 2.48 0.52 -5.14
C ALA A 289 2.19 1.98 -4.74
N ALA A 290 2.54 2.32 -3.50
CA ALA A 290 2.06 3.52 -2.82
C ALA A 290 3.14 4.63 -2.75
N GLY A 291 3.21 5.36 -1.66
CA GLY A 291 4.10 6.51 -1.50
C GLY A 291 5.57 6.17 -1.70
N GLY A 292 6.30 7.04 -2.38
CA GLY A 292 7.74 6.88 -2.66
C GLY A 292 8.08 6.00 -3.85
N ARG A 293 7.09 5.47 -4.59
CA ARG A 293 7.35 4.59 -5.73
C ARG A 293 8.14 5.29 -6.84
N GLU A 294 7.86 6.56 -7.11
CA GLU A 294 8.49 7.34 -8.17
C GLU A 294 10.00 7.45 -7.94
N VAL A 295 10.39 7.71 -6.69
CA VAL A 295 11.79 7.88 -6.29
C VAL A 295 12.54 6.55 -6.24
N ASN A 296 11.90 5.50 -5.69
CA ASN A 296 12.55 4.24 -5.40
C ASN A 296 12.51 3.25 -6.57
N LEU A 297 11.45 3.25 -7.38
CA LEU A 297 11.36 2.39 -8.58
C LEU A 297 11.97 3.05 -9.82
N ARG A 298 12.06 4.37 -9.86
CA ARG A 298 12.68 5.13 -10.98
C ARG A 298 12.07 4.72 -12.33
N SER A 299 12.88 4.38 -13.32
CA SER A 299 12.42 3.91 -14.64
C SER A 299 11.73 2.54 -14.63
N LEU A 300 11.82 1.79 -13.52
CA LEU A 300 11.18 0.47 -13.39
C LEU A 300 9.76 0.53 -12.79
N GLN A 301 9.18 1.72 -12.61
CA GLN A 301 7.81 1.88 -12.12
C GLN A 301 6.77 1.03 -12.86
N PRO A 302 6.81 0.91 -14.20
CA PRO A 302 5.85 0.08 -14.93
C PRO A 302 5.84 -1.38 -14.49
N LEU A 303 7.00 -1.94 -14.09
CA LEU A 303 7.11 -3.30 -13.61
C LEU A 303 6.39 -3.56 -12.28
N ALA A 304 6.13 -2.51 -11.50
CA ALA A 304 5.34 -2.63 -10.27
C ALA A 304 3.91 -3.10 -10.54
N LEU A 305 3.36 -2.85 -11.74
CA LEU A 305 2.01 -3.27 -12.11
C LEU A 305 1.88 -4.78 -12.33
N PHE A 306 2.98 -5.51 -12.43
CA PHE A 306 2.97 -6.97 -12.48
C PHE A 306 2.47 -7.58 -11.16
N PRO A 307 3.03 -7.25 -9.99
CA PRO A 307 2.49 -7.71 -8.70
C PRO A 307 1.36 -6.83 -8.16
N ALA A 308 1.38 -5.50 -8.42
CA ALA A 308 0.39 -4.57 -7.88
C ALA A 308 -0.76 -4.33 -8.87
N ASN A 309 -1.97 -4.16 -8.34
CA ASN A 309 -3.16 -3.81 -9.10
C ASN A 309 -3.78 -2.47 -8.67
N SER A 310 -3.01 -1.66 -7.95
CA SER A 310 -3.44 -0.32 -7.52
C SER A 310 -2.25 0.62 -7.36
N ILE A 311 -2.49 1.91 -7.60
CA ILE A 311 -1.53 3.00 -7.38
C ILE A 311 -2.23 4.23 -6.81
N PHE A 312 -1.44 5.11 -6.15
CA PHE A 312 -1.86 6.49 -5.90
C PHE A 312 -1.44 7.40 -7.06
N CYS A 313 -2.24 8.43 -7.31
CA CYS A 313 -1.93 9.52 -8.24
C CYS A 313 -2.16 10.87 -7.59
N GLN A 314 -1.61 11.93 -8.18
CA GLN A 314 -1.75 13.34 -7.78
C GLN A 314 -1.12 13.70 -6.43
N GLY A 315 -0.22 12.87 -5.92
CA GLY A 315 0.56 13.17 -4.72
C GLY A 315 0.21 12.33 -3.51
N TYR A 316 0.98 12.60 -2.47
CA TYR A 316 0.89 11.97 -1.15
C TYR A 316 0.71 13.08 -0.09
N LEU A 317 0.94 12.76 1.19
CA LEU A 317 0.73 13.74 2.28
C LEU A 317 1.62 14.99 2.15
N ASN A 318 2.93 14.77 2.08
CA ASN A 318 3.94 15.84 2.04
C ASN A 318 4.97 15.64 0.91
N SER A 319 4.57 14.93 -0.14
CA SER A 319 5.40 14.73 -1.33
C SER A 319 4.57 14.73 -2.60
N THR A 320 5.21 15.15 -3.69
CA THR A 320 4.61 15.09 -5.02
C THR A 320 4.49 13.65 -5.49
N GLY A 321 3.49 13.36 -6.30
CA GLY A 321 3.30 12.07 -6.97
C GLY A 321 3.12 12.27 -8.46
N GLN A 322 3.08 11.17 -9.19
CA GLN A 322 2.83 11.18 -10.62
C GLN A 322 1.43 11.73 -10.91
N ASP A 323 1.32 12.60 -11.92
CA ASP A 323 0.03 13.08 -12.37
C ASP A 323 -0.81 11.95 -13.01
N LEU A 324 -2.11 12.19 -13.15
CA LEU A 324 -3.05 11.19 -13.61
C LEU A 324 -2.82 10.79 -15.07
N THR A 325 -2.41 11.74 -15.93
CA THR A 325 -2.19 11.48 -17.36
C THR A 325 -1.01 10.53 -17.55
N ALA A 326 0.14 10.85 -16.93
CA ALA A 326 1.32 10.00 -16.97
C ALA A 326 1.07 8.62 -16.32
N ALA A 327 0.24 8.55 -15.27
CA ALA A 327 -0.15 7.29 -14.66
C ALA A 327 -0.99 6.42 -15.61
N ARG A 328 -1.94 7.02 -16.33
CA ARG A 328 -2.76 6.33 -17.33
C ARG A 328 -1.94 5.85 -18.54
N GLU A 329 -0.98 6.65 -18.98
CA GLU A 329 -0.05 6.25 -20.04
C GLU A 329 0.77 5.04 -19.59
N MET A 330 1.38 5.09 -18.42
CA MET A 330 2.14 3.98 -17.85
C MET A 330 1.30 2.69 -17.75
N ILE A 331 0.03 2.78 -17.35
CA ILE A 331 -0.88 1.62 -17.27
C ILE A 331 -1.13 1.04 -18.66
N ARG A 332 -1.42 1.88 -19.66
CA ARG A 332 -1.64 1.46 -21.05
C ARG A 332 -0.40 0.82 -21.67
N ASP A 333 0.76 1.44 -21.49
CA ASP A 333 2.03 0.97 -22.05
C ASP A 333 2.43 -0.40 -21.51
N THR A 334 1.99 -0.75 -20.30
CA THR A 334 2.20 -2.08 -19.70
C THR A 334 1.14 -3.11 -20.10
N GLY A 335 0.17 -2.76 -20.95
CA GLY A 335 -0.91 -3.64 -21.40
C GLY A 335 -2.00 -3.89 -20.37
N TYR A 336 -2.06 -3.05 -19.31
CA TYR A 336 -3.13 -3.07 -18.32
C TYR A 336 -4.24 -2.07 -18.65
N LEU A 337 -5.36 -2.24 -17.97
CA LEU A 337 -6.55 -1.41 -18.15
C LEU A 337 -6.66 -0.43 -16.97
N PHE A 338 -6.96 0.80 -17.27
CA PHE A 338 -7.48 1.73 -16.30
C PHE A 338 -8.97 1.46 -16.18
N GLY A 339 -9.47 1.19 -14.97
CA GLY A 339 -10.89 0.95 -14.75
C GLY A 339 -11.69 2.17 -15.22
N GLU A 340 -12.32 2.05 -16.35
CA GLU A 340 -13.38 2.97 -16.73
C GLU A 340 -14.54 2.64 -15.81
N VAL A 341 -14.91 3.59 -14.95
CA VAL A 341 -16.24 3.58 -14.35
C VAL A 341 -17.16 3.76 -15.55
N GLU A 342 -17.84 2.69 -15.98
CA GLU A 342 -18.91 2.84 -16.97
C GLU A 342 -19.87 3.93 -16.47
N PRO A 343 -20.22 4.88 -17.32
CA PRO A 343 -21.00 6.05 -16.96
C PRO A 343 -22.38 5.72 -16.39
#